data_fc17714582afbb30356b7241d3c8bdc1
#
_entry.id   fc17714582afbb30356b7241d3c8bdc1
#
_cell.length_a   1.000
_cell.length_b   1.000
_cell.length_c   1.000
_cell.angle_alpha   90.00
_cell.angle_beta   90.00
_cell.angle_gamma   90.00
#
_symmetry.space_group_name_H-M   'P 1'
#
loop_
_entity.id
_entity.type
_entity.pdbx_description
1 polymer ?
#
loop_
_entity_poly.entity_id
_entity_poly.type
_entity_poly.pdbx_seq_one_letter_code
_entity_poly.pdbx_strand_id
1 'polypeptide(L)'
;MPRTLRHIAFILLAGLGLAGPARAAPLKDIVDTAVAAGSFKSLVAAVQAADLVATLKGPGPYTVFAPTDEAFAKIPKADLDALLKDKAKLKAVLTNHVLPMKADASDLAGLKTISSAQGSRLTFESSKAGLKVNGAKVIKADVDASNGIIQVVDTVLMPK
;
A
#
# COMPACT_ATOMS: atom_id res chain seq x y z
N MET A 1 -38.19 52.27 37.34
CA MET A 1 -37.72 51.96 37.13
C MET A 1 -37.12 51.14 36.72
N PRO A 2 -36.82 50.71 36.17
CA PRO A 2 -36.29 49.77 35.84
C PRO A 2 -35.53 49.40 35.28
N ARG A 3 -35.10 48.97 34.91
CA ARG A 3 -34.39 48.40 34.52
C ARG A 3 -34.01 47.57 33.94
N THR A 4 -33.65 47.13 33.55
CA THR A 4 -33.27 46.35 33.06
C THR A 4 -32.54 45.74 32.47
N LEU A 5 -32.11 45.37 32.04
CA LEU A 5 -31.39 44.65 31.59
C LEU A 5 -30.92 43.87 31.00
N ARG A 6 -30.57 43.53 30.57
CA ARG A 6 -30.13 42.71 30.17
C ARG A 6 -29.51 42.00 29.64
N HIS A 7 -29.13 41.52 29.24
CA HIS A 7 -28.56 40.77 28.88
C HIS A 7 -28.07 40.13 28.30
N ILE A 8 -27.75 39.76 27.96
CA ILE A 8 -27.27 39.16 27.47
C ILE A 8 -26.75 38.30 27.13
N ALA A 9 -26.51 37.83 26.85
CA ALA A 9 -26.02 36.94 26.50
C ALA A 9 -25.43 36.39 25.80
N PHE A 10 -25.00 36.16 25.27
CA PHE A 10 -24.41 35.52 24.74
C PHE A 10 -23.93 34.64 24.29
N ILE A 11 -23.73 34.23 24.05
CA ILE A 11 -23.33 33.46 23.65
C ILE A 11 -22.72 32.80 23.10
N LEU A 12 -22.36 32.60 22.77
CA LEU A 12 -21.77 31.89 22.35
C LEU A 12 -21.37 31.14 21.84
N LEU A 13 -21.22 30.79 21.55
CA LEU A 13 -20.86 30.02 21.09
C LEU A 13 -20.22 29.43 20.63
N ALA A 14 -20.07 29.33 20.49
CA ALA A 14 -19.48 28.95 20.12
C ALA A 14 -18.89 28.15 19.83
N GLY A 15 -18.57 27.73 19.69
CA GLY A 15 -17.90 26.89 19.42
C GLY A 15 -17.88 26.20 18.82
N LEU A 16 -17.92 25.99 18.49
CA LEU A 16 -17.85 25.27 18.01
C LEU A 16 -17.42 24.68 17.31
N GLY A 17 -17.31 24.33 17.07
CA GLY A 17 -17.03 23.71 16.37
C GLY A 17 -16.28 23.32 16.07
N LEU A 18 -15.93 23.18 15.93
CA LEU A 18 -15.15 22.76 15.66
C LEU A 18 -14.85 21.78 15.48
N ALA A 19 -14.96 21.40 15.65
CA ALA A 19 -14.75 20.30 15.70
C ALA A 19 -14.72 19.80 14.61
N GLY A 20 -14.57 20.07 14.23
CA GLY A 20 -14.41 19.59 13.10
C GLY A 20 -14.56 18.25 12.89
N PRO A 21 -14.64 17.97 11.88
CA PRO A 21 -14.75 16.78 11.44
C PRO A 21 -13.68 16.01 11.89
N ALA A 22 -14.02 15.04 12.35
CA ALA A 22 -13.04 14.17 12.60
C ALA A 22 -12.20 14.01 11.45
N ARG A 23 -11.05 14.44 11.55
CA ARG A 23 -10.20 14.18 10.61
C ARG A 23 -9.76 12.87 10.81
N ALA A 24 -9.79 12.06 9.87
CA ALA A 24 -9.06 10.84 9.85
C ALA A 24 -7.61 11.16 10.11
N ALA A 25 -6.89 10.32 10.78
CA ALA A 25 -5.47 10.45 10.92
C ALA A 25 -4.83 10.56 9.54
N PRO A 26 -3.78 11.34 9.37
CA PRO A 26 -3.07 11.41 8.10
C PRO A 26 -2.64 10.02 7.65
N LEU A 27 -2.78 9.73 6.38
CA LEU A 27 -2.35 8.46 5.83
C LEU A 27 -0.83 8.33 5.96
N LYS A 28 -0.40 7.16 6.34
CA LYS A 28 1.01 6.81 6.37
C LYS A 28 1.48 6.44 4.97
N ASP A 29 2.76 6.55 4.71
CA ASP A 29 3.28 6.11 3.43
C ASP A 29 3.17 4.58 3.29
N ILE A 30 3.50 4.08 2.11
CA ILE A 30 3.37 2.66 1.78
C ILE A 30 4.14 1.79 2.78
N VAL A 31 5.35 2.18 3.13
CA VAL A 31 6.20 1.40 4.03
C VAL A 31 5.63 1.37 5.45
N ASP A 32 5.27 2.52 5.97
CA ASP A 32 4.71 2.63 7.32
C ASP A 32 3.34 1.95 7.42
N THR A 33 2.54 2.03 6.36
CA THR A 33 1.27 1.32 6.29
C THR A 33 1.47 -0.19 6.34
N ALA A 34 2.46 -0.70 5.60
CA ALA A 34 2.79 -2.12 5.62
C ALA A 34 3.29 -2.58 6.99
N VAL A 35 4.13 -1.77 7.64
CA VAL A 35 4.61 -2.06 9.00
C VAL A 35 3.45 -2.11 9.99
N ALA A 36 2.55 -1.14 9.91
CA ALA A 36 1.39 -1.06 10.81
C ALA A 36 0.43 -2.23 10.63
N ALA A 37 0.34 -2.77 9.43
CA ALA A 37 -0.53 -3.92 9.15
C ALA A 37 -0.07 -5.21 9.82
N GLY A 38 1.22 -5.34 10.11
CA GLY A 38 1.76 -6.48 10.86
C GLY A 38 1.92 -7.78 10.09
N SER A 39 1.39 -7.87 8.87
CA SER A 39 1.42 -9.09 8.06
C SER A 39 2.53 -9.09 7.00
N PHE A 40 3.37 -8.08 7.01
CA PHE A 40 4.36 -7.85 5.96
C PHE A 40 5.79 -7.74 6.50
N LYS A 41 6.08 -8.47 7.55
CA LYS A 41 7.41 -8.44 8.18
C LYS A 41 8.51 -8.83 7.20
N SER A 42 8.28 -9.89 6.45
CA SER A 42 9.23 -10.36 5.43
C SER A 42 9.41 -9.35 4.30
N LEU A 43 8.31 -8.72 3.86
CA LEU A 43 8.36 -7.69 2.83
C LEU A 43 9.14 -6.47 3.31
N VAL A 44 8.86 -6.01 4.52
CA VAL A 44 9.58 -4.85 5.09
C VAL A 44 11.07 -5.14 5.21
N ALA A 45 11.42 -6.33 5.71
CA ALA A 45 12.82 -6.74 5.81
C ALA A 45 13.50 -6.79 4.43
N ALA A 46 12.78 -7.31 3.42
CA ALA A 46 13.29 -7.37 2.06
C ALA A 46 13.49 -5.96 1.45
N VAL A 47 12.54 -5.06 1.68
CA VAL A 47 12.63 -3.69 1.20
C VAL A 47 13.81 -2.96 1.85
N GLN A 48 14.03 -3.18 3.14
CA GLN A 48 15.17 -2.62 3.85
C GLN A 48 16.51 -3.19 3.32
N ALA A 49 16.55 -4.50 3.12
CA ALA A 49 17.74 -5.17 2.60
C ALA A 49 18.10 -4.72 1.18
N ALA A 50 17.11 -4.36 0.39
CA ALA A 50 17.29 -3.87 -0.98
C ALA A 50 17.53 -2.37 -1.07
N ASP A 51 17.50 -1.64 0.05
CA ASP A 51 17.61 -0.17 0.11
C ASP A 51 16.52 0.54 -0.71
N LEU A 52 15.33 -0.03 -0.73
CA LEU A 52 14.19 0.55 -1.46
C LEU A 52 13.25 1.35 -0.56
N VAL A 53 13.52 1.42 0.74
CA VAL A 53 12.67 2.15 1.68
C VAL A 53 12.52 3.60 1.25
N ALA A 54 13.62 4.28 0.97
CA ALA A 54 13.60 5.68 0.54
C ALA A 54 12.82 5.86 -0.78
N THR A 55 12.97 4.92 -1.70
CA THR A 55 12.25 4.96 -2.98
C THR A 55 10.74 4.83 -2.76
N LEU A 56 10.32 3.90 -1.91
CA LEU A 56 8.90 3.67 -1.62
C LEU A 56 8.30 4.75 -0.73
N LYS A 57 9.09 5.49 0.00
CA LYS A 57 8.66 6.65 0.77
C LYS A 57 8.64 7.94 -0.06
N GLY A 58 9.14 7.88 -1.28
CA GLY A 58 9.17 9.03 -2.19
C GLY A 58 7.77 9.48 -2.60
N PRO A 59 7.69 10.65 -3.28
CA PRO A 59 6.41 11.25 -3.63
C PRO A 59 5.76 10.60 -4.85
N GLY A 60 5.63 9.30 -4.90
CA GLY A 60 4.97 8.56 -5.99
C GLY A 60 3.81 9.31 -6.54
N PRO A 61 2.87 8.82 -7.29
CA PRO A 61 2.09 7.68 -6.78
C PRO A 61 2.65 6.31 -7.18
N TYR A 62 2.45 5.38 -6.30
CA TYR A 62 2.85 3.99 -6.53
C TYR A 62 1.70 3.04 -6.22
N THR A 63 1.60 1.95 -6.97
CA THR A 63 0.79 0.81 -6.57
C THR A 63 1.75 -0.32 -6.21
N VAL A 64 1.63 -0.83 -5.00
CA VAL A 64 2.53 -1.87 -4.50
C VAL A 64 1.74 -3.15 -4.26
N PHE A 65 2.16 -4.23 -4.90
CA PHE A 65 1.61 -5.54 -4.61
C PHE A 65 2.38 -6.12 -3.44
N ALA A 66 1.78 -6.06 -2.26
CA ALA A 66 2.44 -6.47 -1.03
C ALA A 66 2.16 -7.95 -0.74
N PRO A 67 3.15 -8.83 -0.92
CA PRO A 67 2.97 -10.23 -0.54
C PRO A 67 3.01 -10.34 0.98
N THR A 68 2.12 -11.16 1.52
CA THR A 68 2.06 -11.42 2.96
C THR A 68 3.24 -12.30 3.40
N ASP A 69 3.43 -12.43 4.71
CA ASP A 69 4.42 -13.36 5.25
C ASP A 69 4.14 -14.80 4.79
N GLU A 70 2.85 -15.15 4.67
CA GLU A 70 2.45 -16.46 4.12
C GLU A 70 2.87 -16.62 2.67
N ALA A 71 2.83 -15.53 1.88
CA ALA A 71 3.28 -15.56 0.50
C ALA A 71 4.79 -15.88 0.41
N PHE A 72 5.57 -15.28 1.29
CA PHE A 72 7.00 -15.59 1.38
C PHE A 72 7.25 -17.01 1.85
N ALA A 73 6.37 -17.54 2.70
CA ALA A 73 6.48 -18.93 3.18
C ALA A 73 6.26 -19.95 2.06
N LYS A 74 5.61 -19.57 0.98
CA LYS A 74 5.43 -20.44 -0.19
C LYS A 74 6.69 -20.59 -1.02
N ILE A 75 7.65 -19.67 -0.86
CA ILE A 75 8.93 -19.74 -1.57
C ILE A 75 9.82 -20.76 -0.85
N PRO A 76 10.45 -21.68 -1.58
CA PRO A 76 11.42 -22.60 -0.97
C PRO A 76 12.48 -21.80 -0.22
N LYS A 77 12.82 -22.28 0.96
CA LYS A 77 13.75 -21.56 1.83
C LYS A 77 15.09 -21.28 1.16
N ALA A 78 15.57 -22.22 0.36
CA ALA A 78 16.82 -22.05 -0.38
C ALA A 78 16.74 -20.90 -1.38
N ASP A 79 15.61 -20.77 -2.07
CA ASP A 79 15.41 -19.70 -3.05
C ASP A 79 15.26 -18.35 -2.35
N LEU A 80 14.56 -18.32 -1.23
CA LEU A 80 14.41 -17.11 -0.42
C LEU A 80 15.75 -16.64 0.13
N ASP A 81 16.56 -17.56 0.67
CA ASP A 81 17.90 -17.24 1.17
C ASP A 81 18.82 -16.73 0.05
N ALA A 82 18.75 -17.38 -1.11
CA ALA A 82 19.53 -16.93 -2.27
C ALA A 82 19.11 -15.53 -2.72
N LEU A 83 17.80 -15.27 -2.68
CA LEU A 83 17.25 -13.96 -3.04
C LEU A 83 17.71 -12.87 -2.06
N LEU A 84 17.65 -13.16 -0.76
CA LEU A 84 18.07 -12.21 0.28
C LEU A 84 19.59 -11.93 0.24
N LYS A 85 20.38 -12.88 -0.21
CA LYS A 85 21.83 -12.72 -0.37
C LYS A 85 22.20 -11.94 -1.62
N ASP A 86 21.36 -11.98 -2.64
CA ASP A 86 21.60 -11.27 -3.90
C ASP A 86 20.74 -10.01 -3.94
N LYS A 87 21.35 -8.91 -3.54
CA LYS A 87 20.66 -7.62 -3.45
C LYS A 87 20.09 -7.18 -4.80
N ALA A 88 20.78 -7.47 -5.90
CA ALA A 88 20.29 -7.11 -7.23
C ALA A 88 19.02 -7.87 -7.60
N LYS A 89 18.98 -9.16 -7.32
CA LYS A 89 17.79 -9.98 -7.55
C LYS A 89 16.65 -9.56 -6.63
N LEU A 90 16.95 -9.31 -5.37
CA LEU A 90 15.97 -8.86 -4.40
C LEU A 90 15.34 -7.54 -4.84
N LYS A 91 16.16 -6.61 -5.27
CA LYS A 91 15.70 -5.33 -5.79
C LYS A 91 14.82 -5.53 -7.03
N ALA A 92 15.21 -6.40 -7.94
CA ALA A 92 14.44 -6.71 -9.14
C ALA A 92 13.07 -7.29 -8.79
N VAL A 93 13.01 -8.22 -7.85
CA VAL A 93 11.74 -8.79 -7.39
C VAL A 93 10.85 -7.71 -6.76
N LEU A 94 11.41 -6.89 -5.89
CA LEU A 94 10.65 -5.86 -5.21
C LEU A 94 10.15 -4.77 -6.17
N THR A 95 10.97 -4.35 -7.13
CA THR A 95 10.53 -3.40 -8.14
C THR A 95 9.49 -4.01 -9.10
N ASN A 96 9.51 -5.34 -9.25
CA ASN A 96 8.47 -6.03 -10.00
C ASN A 96 7.11 -5.97 -9.29
N HIS A 97 7.10 -5.77 -7.99
CA HIS A 97 5.87 -5.59 -7.20
C HIS A 97 5.37 -4.15 -7.19
N VAL A 98 6.09 -3.22 -7.80
CA VAL A 98 5.74 -1.80 -7.78
C VAL A 98 5.34 -1.33 -9.16
N LEU A 99 4.18 -0.67 -9.24
CA LEU A 99 3.75 0.04 -10.43
C LEU A 99 4.00 1.53 -10.21
N PRO A 100 4.61 2.22 -11.19
CA PRO A 100 4.87 3.65 -11.07
C PRO A 100 3.62 4.49 -11.37
N MET A 101 2.48 4.07 -10.83
CA MET A 101 1.21 4.76 -10.99
C MET A 101 0.25 4.32 -9.90
N LYS A 102 -0.73 5.15 -9.59
CA LYS A 102 -1.79 4.79 -8.67
C LYS A 102 -2.89 4.07 -9.45
N ALA A 103 -3.12 2.81 -9.13
CA ALA A 103 -4.16 2.02 -9.76
C ALA A 103 -4.87 1.20 -8.68
N ASP A 104 -6.17 1.39 -8.56
CA ASP A 104 -6.98 0.58 -7.65
C ASP A 104 -7.37 -0.74 -8.32
N ALA A 105 -8.07 -1.60 -7.58
CA ALA A 105 -8.46 -2.90 -8.09
C ALA A 105 -9.37 -2.80 -9.32
N SER A 106 -10.21 -1.77 -9.40
CA SER A 106 -11.06 -1.53 -10.56
C SER A 106 -10.25 -1.17 -11.79
N ASP A 107 -9.25 -0.31 -11.63
CA ASP A 107 -8.35 0.06 -12.71
C ASP A 107 -7.58 -1.15 -13.21
N LEU A 108 -7.05 -1.95 -12.27
CA LEU A 108 -6.28 -3.15 -12.61
C LEU A 108 -7.14 -4.20 -13.30
N ALA A 109 -8.40 -4.34 -12.89
CA ALA A 109 -9.33 -5.28 -13.53
C ALA A 109 -9.63 -4.90 -14.97
N GLY A 110 -9.60 -3.61 -15.29
CA GLY A 110 -9.78 -3.11 -16.65
C GLY A 110 -8.54 -3.21 -17.53
N LEU A 111 -7.38 -3.37 -16.91
CA LEU A 111 -6.11 -3.53 -17.62
C LEU A 111 -5.78 -5.01 -17.73
N LYS A 112 -5.36 -5.46 -18.90
CA LYS A 112 -4.94 -6.85 -19.07
C LYS A 112 -3.48 -7.04 -18.72
N THR A 113 -2.66 -6.07 -19.05
CA THR A 113 -1.23 -6.09 -18.77
C THR A 113 -0.73 -4.68 -18.51
N ILE A 114 0.29 -4.59 -17.67
CA ILE A 114 0.95 -3.32 -17.41
C ILE A 114 2.42 -3.62 -17.06
N SER A 115 3.30 -2.68 -17.33
CA SER A 115 4.70 -2.83 -16.99
C SER A 115 4.97 -2.40 -15.56
N SER A 116 5.70 -3.23 -14.82
CA SER A 116 6.14 -2.88 -13.47
C SER A 116 7.27 -1.84 -13.52
N ALA A 117 7.66 -1.32 -12.36
CA ALA A 117 8.78 -0.40 -12.25
C ALA A 117 10.09 -1.01 -12.74
N GLN A 118 10.19 -2.33 -12.72
CA GLN A 118 11.35 -3.05 -13.26
C GLN A 118 11.32 -3.14 -14.79
N GLY A 119 10.14 -2.99 -15.39
CA GLY A 119 9.95 -3.19 -16.84
C GLY A 119 9.35 -4.54 -17.19
N SER A 120 9.16 -5.42 -16.22
CA SER A 120 8.51 -6.72 -16.46
C SER A 120 7.02 -6.53 -16.66
N ARG A 121 6.44 -7.37 -17.48
CA ARG A 121 5.00 -7.29 -17.75
C ARG A 121 4.22 -8.04 -16.68
N LEU A 122 3.26 -7.37 -16.09
CA LEU A 122 2.32 -7.96 -15.14
C LEU A 122 1.00 -8.20 -15.86
N THR A 123 0.46 -9.40 -15.72
CA THR A 123 -0.83 -9.77 -16.33
C THR A 123 -1.89 -9.82 -15.24
N PHE A 124 -3.00 -9.16 -15.48
CA PHE A 124 -4.13 -9.10 -14.56
C PHE A 124 -5.29 -9.94 -15.08
N GLU A 125 -5.87 -10.72 -14.20
CA GLU A 125 -7.04 -11.53 -14.48
C GLU A 125 -8.12 -11.21 -13.46
N SER A 126 -9.27 -10.77 -13.94
CA SER A 126 -10.43 -10.53 -13.10
C SER A 126 -11.42 -11.68 -13.27
N SER A 127 -11.84 -12.25 -12.17
CA SER A 127 -12.81 -13.34 -12.16
C SER A 127 -13.77 -13.19 -10.99
N LYS A 128 -14.76 -14.09 -10.90
CA LYS A 128 -15.68 -14.12 -9.75
C LYS A 128 -14.94 -14.35 -8.43
N ALA A 129 -13.78 -14.97 -8.49
CA ALA A 129 -12.94 -15.20 -7.30
C ALA A 129 -12.11 -13.99 -6.90
N GLY A 130 -12.12 -12.94 -7.71
CA GLY A 130 -11.37 -11.71 -7.46
C GLY A 130 -10.29 -11.44 -8.49
N LEU A 131 -9.43 -10.50 -8.17
CA LEU A 131 -8.34 -10.08 -9.06
C LEU A 131 -7.10 -10.95 -8.82
N LYS A 132 -6.44 -11.32 -9.89
CA LYS A 132 -5.14 -12.01 -9.84
C LYS A 132 -4.11 -11.23 -10.63
N VAL A 133 -2.87 -11.27 -10.18
CA VAL A 133 -1.73 -10.65 -10.84
C VAL A 133 -0.68 -11.72 -11.06
N ASN A 134 -0.39 -12.05 -12.30
CA ASN A 134 0.54 -13.14 -12.66
C ASN A 134 0.26 -14.46 -11.92
N GLY A 135 -1.02 -14.74 -11.66
CA GLY A 135 -1.43 -15.92 -10.92
C GLY A 135 -1.48 -15.74 -9.40
N ALA A 136 -0.98 -14.64 -8.88
CA ALA A 136 -1.08 -14.32 -7.46
C ALA A 136 -2.46 -13.69 -7.17
N LYS A 137 -3.15 -14.22 -6.18
CA LYS A 137 -4.47 -13.71 -5.83
C LYS A 137 -4.36 -12.47 -4.96
N VAL A 138 -5.11 -11.44 -5.30
CA VAL A 138 -5.24 -10.25 -4.45
C VAL A 138 -6.25 -10.59 -3.35
N ILE A 139 -5.78 -10.66 -2.13
CA ILE A 139 -6.61 -11.04 -0.97
C ILE A 139 -7.17 -9.84 -0.23
N LYS A 140 -6.55 -8.68 -0.39
CA LYS A 140 -7.06 -7.41 0.13
C LYS A 140 -6.64 -6.32 -0.84
N ALA A 141 -7.60 -5.55 -1.28
CA ALA A 141 -7.37 -4.52 -2.28
C ALA A 141 -7.51 -3.12 -1.70
N ASP A 142 -6.93 -2.16 -2.39
CA ASP A 142 -7.16 -0.73 -2.17
C ASP A 142 -6.87 -0.26 -0.74
N VAL A 143 -5.74 -0.72 -0.19
CA VAL A 143 -5.24 -0.19 1.07
C VAL A 143 -4.53 1.13 0.77
N ASP A 144 -5.16 2.23 1.19
CA ASP A 144 -4.64 3.55 0.89
C ASP A 144 -3.38 3.89 1.68
N ALA A 145 -2.45 4.52 1.01
CA ALA A 145 -1.27 5.11 1.62
C ALA A 145 -1.10 6.54 1.10
N SER A 146 -0.32 7.36 1.80
CA SER A 146 -0.16 8.77 1.43
C SER A 146 0.46 8.96 0.04
N ASN A 147 1.28 8.04 -0.40
CA ASN A 147 1.97 8.10 -1.69
C ASN A 147 1.58 6.98 -2.65
N GLY A 148 0.46 6.31 -2.42
CA GLY A 148 -0.02 5.28 -3.33
C GLY A 148 -1.07 4.37 -2.74
N ILE A 149 -1.17 3.19 -3.32
CA ILE A 149 -2.11 2.14 -2.92
C ILE A 149 -1.37 0.82 -2.75
N ILE A 150 -1.77 0.05 -1.76
CA ILE A 150 -1.24 -1.29 -1.52
C ILE A 150 -2.31 -2.32 -1.91
N GLN A 151 -1.92 -3.27 -2.75
CA GLN A 151 -2.74 -4.43 -3.09
C GLN A 151 -2.09 -5.64 -2.42
N VAL A 152 -2.78 -6.27 -1.51
CA VAL A 152 -2.23 -7.42 -0.77
C VAL A 152 -2.40 -8.69 -1.58
N VAL A 153 -1.31 -9.38 -1.84
CA VAL A 153 -1.31 -10.63 -2.62
C VAL A 153 -0.83 -11.80 -1.78
N ASP A 154 -1.27 -12.99 -2.14
CA ASP A 154 -0.94 -14.21 -1.41
C ASP A 154 0.24 -14.98 -2.00
N THR A 155 0.89 -14.42 -3.00
CA THR A 155 2.03 -15.04 -3.68
C THR A 155 3.01 -13.96 -4.12
N VAL A 156 4.30 -14.24 -4.00
CA VAL A 156 5.35 -13.31 -4.45
C VAL A 156 5.43 -13.32 -5.99
N LEU A 157 5.47 -12.13 -6.58
CA LEU A 157 5.56 -11.98 -8.03
C LEU A 157 7.03 -12.06 -8.44
N MET A 158 7.41 -13.20 -8.96
CA MET A 158 8.78 -13.39 -9.45
C MET A 158 8.89 -12.86 -10.88
N PRO A 159 9.88 -12.04 -11.18
CA PRO A 159 10.11 -11.60 -12.57
C PRO A 159 10.55 -12.79 -13.42
N LYS A 160 10.11 -12.82 -14.65
CA LYS A 160 10.50 -13.88 -15.61
C LYS A 160 11.73 -13.45 -16.40
#